data_04354cc978c5d71c20110de38fc84f85
#
_entry.id   04354cc978c5d71c20110de38fc84f85
#
_cell.length_a   1.000
_cell.length_b   1.000
_cell.length_c   1.000
_cell.angle_alpha   90.00
_cell.angle_beta   90.00
_cell.angle_gamma   90.00
#
_symmetry.space_group_name_H-M   'P 1'
#
loop_
_entity.id
_entity.type
_entity.pdbx_description
1 polymer ?
#
loop_
_entity_poly.entity_id
_entity_poly.type
_entity_poly.pdbx_seq_one_letter_code
_entity_poly.pdbx_strand_id
1 'polypeptide(L)'
;MKNRERTGLAAVLGVLAVGTVTASGVIADDWGVSREASLAGASEDLFGIAKPLGGSSLTSIDLATAQASPGKLVTLAKGLKARVVTAGVAAANVDQMTLWPDGTKPTHLIACNEQGTTSPGVQRISIADGSVETILTGTTACDGVRRTAWGTILFSEEAGSGGQTYELMDPLATTGVTLDRTTGVFSGGTGSANLIRRPALGRLSFEGHGLLPNGVMYYGDELRPGNGNAGGAYFKFVPATPFAGGAPIATLAASPLASGKVLGLRLGLNGGATDFGQGTQSGRGAWIAICADGSATPCANVALRTAEQADRLLPAGGPGGRSTRFRRRQHQGVRQQHRQRVHRPLLGRDHLHHRWHRR
;
A
#
# COMPACT_ATOMS: atom_id res chain seq x y z
N MET A 1 34.70 -13.97 -38.65
CA MET A 1 35.01 -12.66 -39.29
C MET A 1 33.72 -11.93 -39.58
N LYS A 2 33.64 -10.74 -39.14
CA LYS A 2 32.82 -9.53 -39.31
C LYS A 2 32.08 -9.10 -38.05
N ASN A 3 32.75 -8.16 -37.41
CA ASN A 3 32.18 -7.20 -36.48
C ASN A 3 30.97 -6.48 -37.08
N ARG A 4 29.95 -6.24 -36.24
CA ARG A 4 29.07 -5.09 -36.42
C ARG A 4 28.97 -4.33 -35.10
N GLU A 5 29.51 -3.15 -35.19
CA GLU A 5 29.54 -2.12 -34.16
C GLU A 5 28.13 -1.63 -33.81
N ARG A 6 27.94 -1.32 -32.54
CA ARG A 6 26.81 -0.58 -32.04
C ARG A 6 27.17 0.90 -32.02
N THR A 7 26.52 1.68 -32.83
CA THR A 7 26.44 3.15 -32.77
C THR A 7 24.95 3.47 -32.82
N GLY A 8 24.38 4.39 -32.11
CA GLY A 8 24.71 5.54 -31.39
C GLY A 8 23.40 6.10 -30.86
N LEU A 9 23.47 6.61 -29.67
CA LEU A 9 22.38 7.32 -28.98
C LEU A 9 22.24 8.69 -29.67
N ALA A 10 21.17 8.93 -30.42
CA ALA A 10 20.83 10.23 -30.96
C ALA A 10 20.09 11.07 -29.94
N ALA A 11 20.76 12.06 -29.39
CA ALA A 11 20.12 13.12 -28.60
C ALA A 11 19.35 14.05 -29.54
N VAL A 12 18.03 14.11 -29.37
CA VAL A 12 17.20 15.12 -30.05
C VAL A 12 17.23 16.39 -29.21
N LEU A 13 18.03 17.36 -29.64
CA LEU A 13 17.94 18.75 -29.18
C LEU A 13 16.74 19.41 -29.86
N GLY A 14 15.68 19.67 -29.09
CA GLY A 14 14.57 20.50 -29.52
C GLY A 14 14.96 21.98 -29.53
N VAL A 15 14.81 22.62 -30.67
CA VAL A 15 14.98 24.07 -30.84
C VAL A 15 13.83 24.79 -30.16
N LEU A 16 14.13 25.64 -29.16
CA LEU A 16 13.16 26.57 -28.56
C LEU A 16 12.92 27.71 -29.53
N ALA A 17 11.75 27.74 -30.18
CA ALA A 17 11.23 28.94 -30.81
C ALA A 17 10.61 29.85 -29.75
N VAL A 18 11.20 31.02 -29.53
CA VAL A 18 10.63 32.07 -28.66
C VAL A 18 9.52 32.77 -29.44
N GLY A 19 8.29 32.33 -29.23
CA GLY A 19 7.08 33.05 -29.66
C GLY A 19 6.57 33.94 -28.53
N THR A 20 6.26 35.19 -28.84
CA THR A 20 5.61 36.17 -27.94
C THR A 20 4.29 35.63 -27.44
N VAL A 21 4.21 35.27 -26.16
CA VAL A 21 3.00 34.79 -25.51
C VAL A 21 2.15 35.98 -25.12
N THR A 22 1.03 36.21 -25.81
CA THR A 22 -0.10 36.94 -25.25
C THR A 22 -0.67 36.12 -24.11
N ALA A 23 -0.90 36.74 -22.95
CA ALA A 23 -1.34 36.08 -21.72
C ALA A 23 -2.77 35.54 -21.87
N SER A 24 -2.91 34.40 -22.52
CA SER A 24 -4.02 33.47 -22.35
C SER A 24 -3.58 32.50 -21.25
N GLY A 25 -4.39 32.35 -20.21
CA GLY A 25 -4.03 31.57 -19.03
C GLY A 25 -3.47 30.21 -19.41
N VAL A 26 -2.19 30.00 -19.13
CA VAL A 26 -1.54 28.70 -19.23
C VAL A 26 -2.20 27.85 -18.16
N ILE A 27 -3.15 27.01 -18.57
CA ILE A 27 -3.57 25.87 -17.75
C ILE A 27 -2.28 25.07 -17.62
N ALA A 28 -1.67 25.08 -16.44
CA ALA A 28 -0.56 24.20 -16.15
C ALA A 28 -1.02 22.80 -16.50
N ASP A 29 -0.34 22.15 -17.44
CA ASP A 29 -0.66 20.77 -17.82
C ASP A 29 -0.73 19.93 -16.56
N ASP A 30 -1.90 19.38 -16.26
CA ASP A 30 -2.05 18.46 -15.14
C ASP A 30 -1.08 17.31 -15.37
N TRP A 31 -0.22 17.06 -14.37
CA TRP A 31 0.79 16.01 -14.45
C TRP A 31 0.13 14.64 -14.76
N GLY A 32 -1.06 14.39 -14.24
CA GLY A 32 -1.83 13.17 -14.51
C GLY A 32 -2.21 13.04 -15.98
N VAL A 33 -2.75 14.09 -16.57
CA VAL A 33 -3.12 14.15 -18.00
C VAL A 33 -1.89 13.95 -18.89
N SER A 34 -0.78 14.60 -18.56
CA SER A 34 0.49 14.44 -19.29
C SER A 34 1.04 13.00 -19.21
N ARG A 35 0.93 12.35 -18.04
CA ARG A 35 1.33 10.96 -17.86
C ARG A 35 0.42 9.98 -18.58
N GLU A 36 -0.87 10.19 -18.53
CA GLU A 36 -1.84 9.39 -19.28
C GLU A 36 -1.55 9.42 -20.77
N ALA A 37 -1.34 10.60 -21.35
CA ALA A 37 -0.97 10.75 -22.75
C ALA A 37 0.35 10.02 -23.09
N SER A 38 1.36 10.13 -22.24
CA SER A 38 2.64 9.44 -22.41
C SER A 38 2.49 7.91 -22.38
N LEU A 39 1.72 7.38 -21.42
CA LEU A 39 1.47 5.94 -21.30
C LEU A 39 0.60 5.42 -22.46
N ALA A 40 -0.39 6.19 -22.89
CA ALA A 40 -1.21 5.86 -24.05
C ALA A 40 -0.37 5.79 -25.33
N GLY A 41 0.54 6.75 -25.53
CA GLY A 41 1.46 6.78 -26.69
C GLY A 41 2.45 5.62 -26.72
N ALA A 42 2.89 5.14 -25.56
CA ALA A 42 3.83 4.02 -25.42
C ALA A 42 3.12 2.67 -25.12
N SER A 43 1.81 2.60 -25.25
CA SER A 43 1.00 1.49 -24.75
C SER A 43 1.34 0.15 -25.39
N GLU A 44 1.66 0.13 -26.69
CA GLU A 44 2.04 -1.11 -27.39
C GLU A 44 3.40 -1.61 -26.92
N ASP A 45 4.37 -0.73 -26.78
CA ASP A 45 5.72 -1.08 -26.37
C ASP A 45 5.79 -1.52 -24.91
N LEU A 46 5.03 -0.84 -24.00
CA LEU A 46 5.08 -1.09 -22.58
C LEU A 46 4.16 -2.24 -22.14
N PHE A 47 2.99 -2.35 -22.75
CA PHE A 47 1.92 -3.24 -22.28
C PHE A 47 1.42 -4.22 -23.34
N GLY A 48 1.93 -4.15 -24.56
CA GLY A 48 1.44 -4.95 -25.70
C GLY A 48 0.04 -4.57 -26.16
N ILE A 49 -0.46 -3.38 -25.82
CA ILE A 49 -1.79 -2.91 -26.17
C ILE A 49 -1.74 -2.14 -27.48
N ALA A 50 -2.01 -2.84 -28.56
CA ALA A 50 -1.99 -2.25 -29.91
C ALA A 50 -3.19 -1.32 -30.19
N LYS A 51 -4.29 -1.45 -29.43
CA LYS A 51 -5.45 -0.58 -29.52
C LYS A 51 -6.21 -0.60 -28.21
N PRO A 52 -6.51 0.56 -27.61
CA PRO A 52 -7.31 0.62 -26.40
C PRO A 52 -8.76 0.16 -26.66
N LEU A 53 -9.49 -0.13 -25.58
CA LEU A 53 -10.94 -0.34 -25.66
C LEU A 53 -11.65 0.95 -26.01
N GLY A 54 -12.69 0.86 -26.86
CA GLY A 54 -13.51 2.01 -27.23
C GLY A 54 -14.49 2.44 -26.14
N GLY A 55 -14.65 1.66 -25.08
CA GLY A 55 -15.54 1.91 -23.95
C GLY A 55 -15.74 0.67 -23.12
N SER A 56 -16.46 0.81 -22.01
CA SER A 56 -16.86 -0.29 -21.15
C SER A 56 -17.86 -1.22 -21.84
N SER A 57 -17.81 -2.52 -21.54
CA SER A 57 -18.87 -3.44 -21.95
C SER A 57 -20.19 -3.06 -21.27
N LEU A 58 -21.27 -3.04 -22.04
CA LEU A 58 -22.65 -2.88 -21.54
C LEU A 58 -23.38 -4.21 -21.41
N THR A 59 -22.69 -5.32 -21.69
CA THR A 59 -23.26 -6.68 -21.63
C THR A 59 -22.93 -7.28 -20.27
N SER A 60 -23.95 -7.65 -19.51
CA SER A 60 -23.81 -8.45 -18.31
C SER A 60 -23.65 -9.93 -18.67
N ILE A 61 -22.95 -10.69 -17.83
CA ILE A 61 -22.80 -12.12 -17.95
C ILE A 61 -23.41 -12.75 -16.69
N ASP A 62 -24.26 -13.74 -16.87
CA ASP A 62 -24.82 -14.50 -15.74
C ASP A 62 -23.76 -15.37 -15.05
N LEU A 63 -24.03 -15.75 -13.81
CA LEU A 63 -23.10 -16.51 -12.98
C LEU A 63 -22.71 -17.84 -13.62
N ALA A 64 -23.67 -18.56 -14.20
CA ALA A 64 -23.41 -19.87 -14.80
C ALA A 64 -22.46 -19.75 -16.00
N THR A 65 -22.68 -18.76 -16.84
CA THR A 65 -21.79 -18.44 -17.98
C THR A 65 -20.40 -18.04 -17.48
N ALA A 66 -20.30 -17.23 -16.41
CA ALA A 66 -19.03 -16.81 -15.82
C ALA A 66 -18.25 -18.01 -15.26
N GLN A 67 -18.92 -18.92 -14.56
CA GLN A 67 -18.32 -20.15 -14.03
C GLN A 67 -17.88 -21.12 -15.12
N ALA A 68 -18.70 -21.31 -16.16
CA ALA A 68 -18.37 -22.20 -17.28
C ALA A 68 -17.29 -21.63 -18.21
N SER A 69 -17.15 -20.30 -18.28
CA SER A 69 -16.24 -19.64 -19.20
C SER A 69 -15.64 -18.37 -18.55
N PRO A 70 -14.77 -18.49 -17.52
CA PRO A 70 -14.24 -17.34 -16.79
C PRO A 70 -13.53 -16.30 -17.65
N GLY A 71 -12.94 -16.70 -18.77
CA GLY A 71 -12.31 -15.79 -19.73
C GLY A 71 -13.28 -14.77 -20.37
N LYS A 72 -14.58 -15.02 -20.29
CA LYS A 72 -15.62 -14.08 -20.78
C LYS A 72 -15.94 -12.95 -19.78
N LEU A 73 -15.44 -13.04 -18.54
CA LEU A 73 -15.64 -12.00 -17.51
C LEU A 73 -15.00 -10.66 -17.87
N VAL A 74 -14.03 -10.65 -18.78
CA VAL A 74 -13.30 -9.46 -19.16
C VAL A 74 -13.33 -9.24 -20.68
N THR A 75 -13.48 -7.97 -21.08
CA THR A 75 -13.23 -7.54 -22.46
C THR A 75 -11.80 -7.00 -22.53
N LEU A 76 -11.01 -7.52 -23.44
CA LEU A 76 -9.60 -7.19 -23.53
C LEU A 76 -9.32 -6.20 -24.65
N ALA A 77 -8.39 -5.28 -24.41
CA ALA A 77 -7.81 -4.45 -25.45
C ALA A 77 -7.04 -5.32 -26.46
N LYS A 78 -6.96 -4.85 -27.72
CA LYS A 78 -6.24 -5.55 -28.77
C LYS A 78 -4.77 -5.71 -28.38
N GLY A 79 -4.26 -6.92 -28.40
CA GLY A 79 -2.91 -7.30 -28.01
C GLY A 79 -2.86 -8.10 -26.70
N LEU A 80 -3.84 -7.91 -25.81
CA LEU A 80 -3.93 -8.69 -24.58
C LEU A 80 -4.62 -10.05 -24.81
N LYS A 81 -4.25 -11.02 -23.97
CA LYS A 81 -4.88 -12.35 -23.93
C LYS A 81 -5.17 -12.73 -22.49
N ALA A 82 -6.33 -13.35 -22.26
CA ALA A 82 -6.67 -13.94 -20.97
C ALA A 82 -6.44 -15.45 -21.01
N ARG A 83 -5.95 -15.98 -19.90
CA ARG A 83 -5.84 -17.42 -19.64
C ARG A 83 -6.39 -17.68 -18.24
N VAL A 84 -7.25 -18.67 -18.14
CA VAL A 84 -7.70 -19.16 -16.83
C VAL A 84 -6.56 -19.95 -16.21
N VAL A 85 -6.13 -19.60 -15.01
CA VAL A 85 -5.12 -20.34 -14.25
C VAL A 85 -5.75 -21.49 -13.50
N THR A 86 -6.86 -21.22 -12.78
CA THR A 86 -7.64 -22.23 -12.07
C THR A 86 -9.13 -21.85 -12.09
N ALA A 87 -10.02 -22.84 -12.00
CA ALA A 87 -11.45 -22.61 -11.92
C ALA A 87 -12.10 -23.68 -11.04
N GLY A 88 -12.93 -23.27 -10.09
CA GLY A 88 -13.70 -24.17 -9.22
C GLY A 88 -12.88 -24.95 -8.19
N VAL A 89 -11.59 -24.65 -8.00
CA VAL A 89 -10.68 -25.33 -7.06
C VAL A 89 -10.26 -24.39 -5.91
N ALA A 90 -9.99 -23.13 -6.20
CA ALA A 90 -9.74 -22.14 -5.14
C ALA A 90 -11.00 -21.92 -4.30
N ALA A 91 -10.81 -21.63 -3.01
CA ALA A 91 -11.93 -21.27 -2.15
C ALA A 91 -12.62 -19.99 -2.67
N ALA A 92 -13.88 -19.83 -2.31
CA ALA A 92 -14.68 -18.69 -2.74
C ALA A 92 -14.12 -17.37 -2.18
N ASN A 93 -14.57 -16.24 -2.76
CA ASN A 93 -14.19 -14.90 -2.38
C ASN A 93 -12.67 -14.70 -2.34
N VAL A 94 -12.00 -15.08 -3.44
CA VAL A 94 -10.61 -14.68 -3.65
C VAL A 94 -10.60 -13.17 -3.83
N ASP A 95 -9.90 -12.50 -2.97
CA ASP A 95 -9.72 -11.06 -3.00
C ASP A 95 -8.34 -10.70 -3.59
N GLN A 96 -7.45 -10.11 -2.81
CA GLN A 96 -6.15 -9.72 -3.32
C GLN A 96 -5.22 -10.93 -3.49
N MET A 97 -4.33 -10.81 -4.46
CA MET A 97 -3.31 -11.82 -4.71
C MET A 97 -1.98 -11.20 -5.12
N THR A 98 -0.90 -11.91 -4.91
CA THR A 98 0.44 -11.48 -5.29
C THR A 98 1.21 -12.61 -5.97
N LEU A 99 2.14 -12.24 -6.86
CA LEU A 99 3.00 -13.18 -7.57
C LEU A 99 4.17 -13.64 -6.69
N TRP A 100 4.50 -14.93 -6.76
CA TRP A 100 5.61 -15.54 -6.04
C TRP A 100 6.48 -16.40 -6.97
N PRO A 101 7.84 -16.42 -6.84
CA PRO A 101 8.66 -15.64 -5.89
C PRO A 101 8.87 -14.17 -6.29
N ASP A 102 8.59 -13.81 -7.54
CA ASP A 102 8.74 -12.44 -8.06
C ASP A 102 7.76 -12.17 -9.20
N GLY A 103 7.72 -10.94 -9.70
CA GLY A 103 6.81 -10.54 -10.78
C GLY A 103 7.33 -10.88 -12.19
N THR A 104 8.58 -11.30 -12.35
CA THR A 104 9.19 -11.55 -13.68
C THR A 104 9.14 -13.01 -14.08
N LYS A 105 9.30 -13.92 -13.12
CA LYS A 105 9.23 -15.37 -13.31
C LYS A 105 8.39 -16.02 -12.21
N PRO A 106 7.13 -15.65 -12.07
CA PRO A 106 6.30 -16.20 -11.03
C PRO A 106 5.97 -17.67 -11.31
N THR A 107 5.96 -18.47 -10.24
CA THR A 107 5.53 -19.87 -10.30
C THR A 107 4.18 -20.06 -9.64
N HIS A 108 3.82 -19.19 -8.70
CA HIS A 108 2.58 -19.26 -7.92
C HIS A 108 1.93 -17.89 -7.76
N LEU A 109 0.63 -17.92 -7.52
CA LEU A 109 -0.12 -16.84 -6.90
C LEU A 109 -0.31 -17.18 -5.42
N ILE A 110 -0.11 -16.20 -4.54
CA ILE A 110 -0.52 -16.29 -3.14
C ILE A 110 -1.74 -15.38 -3.01
N ALA A 111 -2.84 -15.96 -2.59
CA ALA A 111 -4.16 -15.33 -2.58
C ALA A 111 -4.75 -15.30 -1.17
N CYS A 112 -5.37 -14.19 -0.82
CA CYS A 112 -6.29 -14.08 0.30
C CYS A 112 -7.69 -14.50 -0.13
N ASN A 113 -8.40 -15.18 0.78
CA ASN A 113 -9.81 -15.54 0.60
C ASN A 113 -10.60 -14.84 1.71
N GLU A 114 -11.53 -14.01 1.33
CA GLU A 114 -12.40 -13.28 2.25
C GLU A 114 -13.47 -14.19 2.83
N GLN A 115 -13.05 -15.10 3.71
CA GLN A 115 -13.85 -16.17 4.30
C GLN A 115 -13.81 -16.11 5.84
N GLY A 116 -14.67 -16.91 6.47
CA GLY A 116 -14.66 -17.12 7.92
C GLY A 116 -13.53 -18.05 8.37
N THR A 117 -13.33 -18.14 9.67
CA THR A 117 -12.19 -18.82 10.31
C THR A 117 -12.07 -20.34 10.03
N THR A 118 -13.15 -20.98 9.61
CA THR A 118 -13.17 -22.42 9.29
C THR A 118 -12.85 -22.74 7.84
N SER A 119 -12.74 -21.71 7.01
CA SER A 119 -12.46 -21.82 5.57
C SER A 119 -11.00 -21.48 5.28
N PRO A 120 -10.49 -21.80 4.08
CA PRO A 120 -9.20 -21.32 3.64
C PRO A 120 -9.14 -19.79 3.67
N GLY A 121 -8.15 -19.24 4.37
CA GLY A 121 -7.89 -17.80 4.42
C GLY A 121 -6.75 -17.38 3.47
N VAL A 122 -5.68 -18.19 3.41
CA VAL A 122 -4.58 -17.96 2.47
C VAL A 122 -4.32 -19.24 1.68
N GLN A 123 -4.26 -19.10 0.36
CA GLN A 123 -3.99 -20.20 -0.56
C GLN A 123 -2.81 -19.88 -1.48
N ARG A 124 -2.09 -20.91 -1.94
CA ARG A 124 -1.19 -20.81 -3.09
C ARG A 124 -1.79 -21.52 -4.27
N ILE A 125 -1.64 -20.92 -5.44
CA ILE A 125 -2.16 -21.42 -6.72
C ILE A 125 -0.98 -21.56 -7.67
N SER A 126 -0.71 -22.76 -8.16
CA SER A 126 0.32 -23.00 -9.15
C SER A 126 -0.09 -22.40 -10.50
N ILE A 127 0.80 -21.59 -11.10
CA ILE A 127 0.55 -20.99 -12.41
C ILE A 127 0.69 -22.02 -13.53
N ALA A 128 1.47 -23.08 -13.30
CA ALA A 128 1.77 -24.09 -14.31
C ALA A 128 0.55 -24.99 -14.60
N ASP A 129 -0.11 -25.47 -13.56
CA ASP A 129 -1.17 -26.49 -13.66
C ASP A 129 -2.49 -26.10 -12.97
N GLY A 130 -2.53 -24.94 -12.29
CA GLY A 130 -3.73 -24.45 -11.60
C GLY A 130 -4.05 -25.19 -10.31
N SER A 131 -3.16 -26.05 -9.80
CA SER A 131 -3.35 -26.70 -8.51
C SER A 131 -3.40 -25.69 -7.37
N VAL A 132 -4.21 -25.97 -6.36
CA VAL A 132 -4.46 -25.06 -5.22
C VAL A 132 -4.16 -25.79 -3.92
N GLU A 133 -3.39 -25.15 -3.06
CA GLU A 133 -3.13 -25.64 -1.71
C GLU A 133 -3.46 -24.56 -0.67
N THR A 134 -4.10 -25.00 0.42
CA THR A 134 -4.37 -24.11 1.56
C THR A 134 -3.11 -23.99 2.41
N ILE A 135 -2.61 -22.76 2.53
CA ILE A 135 -1.51 -22.42 3.44
C ILE A 135 -2.04 -22.26 4.86
N LEU A 136 -3.12 -21.49 5.01
CA LEU A 136 -3.62 -21.06 6.32
C LEU A 136 -5.15 -21.08 6.37
N THR A 137 -5.68 -21.57 7.50
CA THR A 137 -7.05 -21.36 7.97
C THR A 137 -7.04 -20.53 9.27
N GLY A 138 -8.20 -20.09 9.74
CA GLY A 138 -8.32 -19.36 11.00
C GLY A 138 -8.30 -17.84 10.86
N THR A 139 -8.06 -17.29 9.68
CA THR A 139 -8.27 -15.86 9.41
C THR A 139 -9.74 -15.53 9.23
N THR A 140 -10.09 -14.28 9.36
CA THR A 140 -11.42 -13.75 9.04
C THR A 140 -11.26 -12.65 7.98
N ALA A 141 -12.04 -12.73 6.90
CA ALA A 141 -11.99 -11.77 5.80
C ALA A 141 -10.54 -11.41 5.43
N CYS A 142 -9.75 -12.41 4.98
CA CYS A 142 -8.40 -12.17 4.48
C CYS A 142 -8.49 -11.41 3.17
N ASP A 143 -7.94 -10.19 3.13
CA ASP A 143 -8.03 -9.27 2.02
C ASP A 143 -6.65 -8.87 1.51
N GLY A 144 -6.00 -7.87 2.11
CA GLY A 144 -4.73 -7.35 1.61
C GLY A 144 -3.61 -8.37 1.60
N VAL A 145 -2.95 -8.57 0.45
CA VAL A 145 -1.76 -9.42 0.35
C VAL A 145 -0.69 -8.77 -0.51
N ARG A 146 0.57 -8.78 -0.04
CA ARG A 146 1.72 -8.24 -0.79
C ARG A 146 2.98 -9.08 -0.56
N ARG A 147 3.74 -9.26 -1.63
CA ARG A 147 5.12 -9.72 -1.52
C ARG A 147 6.00 -8.56 -1.07
N THR A 148 6.86 -8.83 -0.12
CA THR A 148 7.79 -7.85 0.43
C THR A 148 9.12 -7.84 -0.32
N ALA A 149 9.88 -6.76 -0.21
CA ALA A 149 11.23 -6.68 -0.76
C ALA A 149 12.24 -7.57 -0.01
N TRP A 150 11.94 -7.96 1.22
CA TRP A 150 12.78 -8.83 2.05
C TRP A 150 12.37 -10.30 2.00
N GLY A 151 11.57 -10.70 0.99
CA GLY A 151 11.33 -12.10 0.65
C GLY A 151 10.25 -12.80 1.46
N THR A 152 9.28 -12.06 2.01
CA THR A 152 8.11 -12.62 2.70
C THR A 152 6.81 -12.22 2.01
N ILE A 153 5.69 -12.75 2.50
CA ILE A 153 4.34 -12.33 2.15
C ILE A 153 3.72 -11.64 3.37
N LEU A 154 3.29 -10.40 3.21
CA LEU A 154 2.42 -9.70 4.15
C LEU A 154 0.98 -9.92 3.73
N PHE A 155 0.10 -10.25 4.68
CA PHE A 155 -1.35 -10.30 4.45
C PHE A 155 -2.12 -9.82 5.68
N SER A 156 -3.39 -9.49 5.49
CA SER A 156 -4.21 -8.86 6.53
C SER A 156 -5.67 -9.24 6.47
N GLU A 157 -6.41 -8.88 7.52
CA GLU A 157 -7.83 -9.10 7.66
C GLU A 157 -8.61 -7.78 7.54
N GLU A 158 -9.72 -7.81 6.83
CA GLU A 158 -10.73 -6.76 6.80
C GLU A 158 -11.79 -7.03 7.89
N ALA A 159 -11.43 -6.82 9.15
CA ALA A 159 -12.28 -7.20 10.28
C ALA A 159 -12.43 -6.11 11.36
N GLY A 160 -12.48 -4.85 10.96
CA GLY A 160 -12.69 -3.71 11.85
C GLY A 160 -11.66 -3.65 12.97
N SER A 161 -12.12 -3.38 14.20
CA SER A 161 -11.24 -3.35 15.38
C SER A 161 -10.63 -4.72 15.74
N GLY A 162 -11.05 -5.79 15.09
CA GLY A 162 -10.52 -7.15 15.27
C GLY A 162 -9.53 -7.57 14.18
N GLY A 163 -9.47 -6.84 13.05
CA GLY A 163 -8.59 -7.19 11.92
C GLY A 163 -7.12 -7.06 12.26
N GLN A 164 -6.33 -7.97 11.78
CA GLN A 164 -4.91 -8.11 12.12
C GLN A 164 -4.07 -8.26 10.85
N THR A 165 -2.77 -8.07 10.99
CA THR A 165 -1.79 -8.31 9.93
C THR A 165 -0.85 -9.44 10.31
N TYR A 166 -0.42 -10.17 9.30
CA TYR A 166 0.43 -11.35 9.43
C TYR A 166 1.53 -11.34 8.38
N GLU A 167 2.60 -12.04 8.67
CA GLU A 167 3.70 -12.22 7.74
C GLU A 167 4.07 -13.69 7.63
N LEU A 168 4.25 -14.14 6.39
CA LEU A 168 4.58 -15.52 6.02
C LEU A 168 5.93 -15.54 5.31
N MET A 169 6.86 -16.29 5.85
CA MET A 169 8.11 -16.68 5.22
C MET A 169 7.91 -18.05 4.57
N ASP A 170 8.51 -18.27 3.40
CA ASP A 170 8.48 -19.53 2.68
C ASP A 170 7.06 -20.10 2.40
N PRO A 171 6.27 -19.43 1.57
CA PRO A 171 4.90 -19.83 1.30
C PRO A 171 4.80 -21.18 0.55
N LEU A 172 5.89 -21.68 -0.06
CA LEU A 172 5.88 -22.97 -0.74
C LEU A 172 6.12 -24.16 0.21
N ALA A 173 6.79 -23.92 1.34
CA ALA A 173 7.02 -24.92 2.38
C ALA A 173 5.98 -24.89 3.52
N THR A 174 4.94 -24.03 3.40
CA THR A 174 3.91 -23.85 4.43
C THR A 174 2.56 -24.35 3.92
N THR A 175 1.92 -25.26 4.66
CA THR A 175 0.66 -25.88 4.23
C THR A 175 -0.17 -26.35 5.42
N GLY A 176 -1.50 -26.19 5.36
CA GLY A 176 -2.46 -26.72 6.32
C GLY A 176 -2.32 -26.16 7.74
N VAL A 177 -1.75 -24.97 7.90
CA VAL A 177 -1.59 -24.32 9.20
C VAL A 177 -2.90 -23.71 9.65
N THR A 178 -3.16 -23.70 10.96
CA THR A 178 -4.31 -23.07 11.58
C THR A 178 -3.87 -21.95 12.51
N LEU A 179 -4.53 -20.80 12.39
CA LEU A 179 -4.38 -19.65 13.27
C LEU A 179 -5.41 -19.67 14.38
N ASP A 180 -4.99 -19.59 15.63
CA ASP A 180 -5.82 -19.09 16.71
C ASP A 180 -5.74 -17.57 16.77
N ARG A 181 -6.78 -16.89 16.30
CA ARG A 181 -6.83 -15.41 16.27
C ARG A 181 -6.78 -14.77 17.66
N THR A 182 -7.25 -15.46 18.68
CA THR A 182 -7.29 -14.94 20.04
C THR A 182 -5.89 -14.82 20.62
N THR A 183 -5.12 -15.89 20.50
CA THR A 183 -3.74 -15.96 21.01
C THR A 183 -2.70 -15.47 20.01
N GLY A 184 -3.02 -15.53 18.71
CA GLY A 184 -2.08 -15.27 17.61
C GLY A 184 -1.12 -16.43 17.36
N VAL A 185 -1.44 -17.63 17.87
CA VAL A 185 -0.64 -18.83 17.70
C VAL A 185 -0.98 -19.53 16.40
N PHE A 186 0.05 -19.93 15.67
CA PHE A 186 -0.03 -20.77 14.47
C PHE A 186 0.34 -22.21 14.82
N SER A 187 -0.48 -23.16 14.41
CA SER A 187 -0.29 -24.57 14.76
C SER A 187 -0.78 -25.52 13.66
N GLY A 188 -0.41 -26.78 13.77
CA GLY A 188 -0.77 -27.81 12.80
C GLY A 188 -0.03 -27.66 11.47
N GLY A 189 -0.37 -28.50 10.52
CA GLY A 189 0.20 -28.51 9.18
C GLY A 189 1.72 -28.62 9.13
N THR A 190 2.28 -28.03 8.08
CA THR A 190 3.74 -27.90 7.89
C THR A 190 4.11 -26.44 7.85
N GLY A 191 5.22 -26.06 8.47
CA GLY A 191 5.77 -24.70 8.41
C GLY A 191 5.01 -23.67 9.26
N SER A 192 4.35 -24.06 10.36
CA SER A 192 3.69 -23.11 11.27
C SER A 192 4.64 -22.03 11.83
N ALA A 193 5.91 -22.32 12.00
CA ALA A 193 6.94 -21.37 12.41
C ALA A 193 7.28 -20.33 11.34
N ASN A 194 6.85 -20.51 10.09
CA ASN A 194 7.01 -19.55 9.01
C ASN A 194 5.98 -18.40 9.07
N LEU A 195 5.10 -18.41 10.04
CA LEU A 195 4.01 -17.44 10.20
C LEU A 195 4.14 -16.66 11.50
N ILE A 196 3.85 -15.37 11.44
CA ILE A 196 3.84 -14.51 12.63
C ILE A 196 2.79 -13.39 12.48
N ARG A 197 2.20 -13.00 13.59
CA ARG A 197 1.35 -11.79 13.66
C ARG A 197 2.23 -10.54 13.75
N ARG A 198 1.80 -9.45 13.09
CA ARG A 198 2.48 -8.14 13.06
C ARG A 198 1.70 -7.07 13.83
N PRO A 199 1.65 -7.12 15.15
CA PRO A 199 0.83 -6.23 15.96
C PRO A 199 1.26 -4.75 15.91
N ALA A 200 2.50 -4.47 15.48
CA ALA A 200 3.00 -3.10 15.33
C ALA A 200 2.22 -2.26 14.31
N LEU A 201 1.52 -2.90 13.40
CA LEU A 201 0.65 -2.25 12.39
C LEU A 201 -0.72 -1.86 12.94
N GLY A 202 -1.05 -2.26 14.18
CA GLY A 202 -2.35 -2.03 14.80
C GLY A 202 -3.42 -3.01 14.29
N ARG A 203 -4.70 -2.68 14.54
CA ARG A 203 -5.87 -3.45 14.12
C ARG A 203 -6.85 -2.58 13.37
N LEU A 204 -7.39 -3.09 12.24
CA LEU A 204 -8.18 -2.31 11.31
C LEU A 204 -9.00 -3.25 10.40
N SER A 205 -9.96 -2.73 9.61
CA SER A 205 -10.33 -3.34 8.34
C SER A 205 -9.26 -2.94 7.33
N PHE A 206 -8.25 -3.79 7.19
CA PHE A 206 -7.15 -3.44 6.30
C PHE A 206 -7.57 -3.57 4.84
N GLU A 207 -7.45 -2.46 4.14
CA GLU A 207 -7.60 -2.35 2.70
C GLU A 207 -6.29 -1.89 2.07
N GLY A 208 -6.00 -2.41 0.93
CA GLY A 208 -4.89 -2.05 0.05
C GLY A 208 -3.55 -1.73 0.73
N HIS A 209 -2.52 -2.45 0.41
CA HIS A 209 -1.19 -2.25 1.00
C HIS A 209 -0.24 -1.55 0.03
N GLY A 210 0.08 -0.29 0.25
CA GLY A 210 1.17 0.42 -0.42
C GLY A 210 2.49 0.19 0.29
N LEU A 211 3.12 -0.98 0.10
CA LEU A 211 4.36 -1.35 0.78
C LEU A 211 5.59 -0.92 -0.02
N LEU A 212 6.42 -0.08 0.57
CA LEU A 212 7.69 0.35 -0.03
C LEU A 212 8.81 -0.65 0.26
N PRO A 213 9.87 -0.70 -0.58
CA PRO A 213 10.97 -1.65 -0.40
C PRO A 213 11.67 -1.58 0.95
N ASN A 214 11.67 -0.43 1.61
CA ASN A 214 12.29 -0.24 2.94
C ASN A 214 11.38 -0.58 4.12
N GLY A 215 10.15 -1.06 3.87
CA GLY A 215 9.19 -1.44 4.91
C GLY A 215 8.24 -0.31 5.36
N VAL A 216 8.38 0.90 4.84
CA VAL A 216 7.33 1.93 5.01
C VAL A 216 6.08 1.44 4.29
N MET A 217 4.95 1.49 4.97
CA MET A 217 3.68 1.00 4.43
C MET A 217 2.59 2.07 4.56
N TYR A 218 1.80 2.19 3.51
CA TYR A 218 0.57 3.00 3.48
C TYR A 218 -0.61 2.06 3.36
N TYR A 219 -1.66 2.29 4.15
CA TYR A 219 -2.85 1.45 4.17
C TYR A 219 -4.08 2.22 4.64
N GLY A 220 -5.25 1.76 4.26
CA GLY A 220 -6.54 2.36 4.60
C GLY A 220 -7.37 1.50 5.54
N ASP A 221 -8.40 2.11 6.12
CA ASP A 221 -9.49 1.45 6.81
C ASP A 221 -10.71 1.39 5.90
N GLU A 222 -11.22 0.22 5.57
CA GLU A 222 -12.49 0.08 4.86
C GLU A 222 -13.68 0.31 5.80
N LEU A 223 -13.83 1.54 6.22
CA LEU A 223 -15.03 2.03 6.89
C LEU A 223 -15.73 3.02 5.97
N ARG A 224 -16.83 2.62 5.36
CA ARG A 224 -17.58 3.48 4.44
C ARG A 224 -18.21 4.65 5.19
N PRO A 225 -18.05 5.90 4.70
CA PRO A 225 -18.70 7.06 5.29
C PRO A 225 -20.21 6.99 5.08
N GLY A 226 -20.95 7.58 6.00
CA GLY A 226 -22.42 7.67 5.92
C GLY A 226 -23.09 7.65 7.29
N ASN A 227 -24.38 8.00 7.35
CA ASN A 227 -25.18 8.00 8.58
C ASN A 227 -24.50 8.72 9.76
N GLY A 228 -23.83 9.83 9.50
CA GLY A 228 -23.11 10.60 10.52
C GLY A 228 -21.71 10.06 10.88
N ASN A 229 -21.23 9.01 10.20
CA ASN A 229 -19.87 8.50 10.35
C ASN A 229 -18.92 9.13 9.32
N ALA A 230 -17.73 9.47 9.75
CA ALA A 230 -16.72 10.11 8.92
C ALA A 230 -16.07 9.16 7.88
N GLY A 231 -16.25 7.87 8.02
CA GLY A 231 -15.51 6.87 7.26
C GLY A 231 -14.15 6.53 7.88
N GLY A 232 -13.38 5.71 7.20
CA GLY A 232 -12.05 5.29 7.60
C GLY A 232 -10.96 6.32 7.27
N ALA A 233 -9.82 6.22 7.93
CA ALA A 233 -8.67 7.06 7.68
C ALA A 233 -7.59 6.33 6.87
N TYR A 234 -6.59 7.10 6.44
CA TYR A 234 -5.40 6.60 5.77
C TYR A 234 -4.21 6.62 6.71
N PHE A 235 -3.48 5.53 6.78
CA PHE A 235 -2.39 5.32 7.72
C PHE A 235 -1.05 5.14 7.03
N LYS A 236 0.00 5.44 7.79
CA LYS A 236 1.38 5.20 7.40
C LYS A 236 2.13 4.52 8.53
N PHE A 237 2.65 3.33 8.28
CA PHE A 237 3.62 2.69 9.16
C PHE A 237 5.04 3.10 8.78
N VAL A 238 5.86 3.40 9.78
CA VAL A 238 7.29 3.68 9.62
C VAL A 238 8.05 2.69 10.49
N PRO A 239 8.81 1.76 9.91
CA PRO A 239 9.55 0.76 10.67
C PRO A 239 10.60 1.40 11.57
N ALA A 240 10.85 0.81 12.74
CA ALA A 240 11.95 1.20 13.62
C ALA A 240 13.31 0.88 12.98
N THR A 241 13.38 -0.24 12.27
CA THR A 241 14.56 -0.65 11.50
C THR A 241 14.14 -0.89 10.04
N PRO A 242 14.38 0.06 9.13
CA PRO A 242 14.08 -0.12 7.72
C PRO A 242 14.90 -1.24 7.08
N PHE A 243 14.33 -1.91 6.08
CA PHE A 243 15.10 -2.84 5.24
C PHE A 243 16.06 -2.05 4.35
N ALA A 244 17.35 -2.38 4.46
CA ALA A 244 18.40 -1.69 3.71
C ALA A 244 18.65 -2.27 2.30
N GLY A 245 17.85 -3.28 1.90
CA GLY A 245 18.07 -4.04 0.66
C GLY A 245 18.98 -5.25 0.88
N GLY A 246 19.27 -5.97 -0.19
CA GLY A 246 20.12 -7.16 -0.18
C GLY A 246 19.33 -8.47 -0.21
N ALA A 247 19.88 -9.52 0.41
CA ALA A 247 19.26 -10.83 0.44
C ALA A 247 17.94 -10.83 1.28
N PRO A 248 17.03 -11.78 1.02
CA PRO A 248 15.87 -12.00 1.87
C PRO A 248 16.28 -12.22 3.34
N ILE A 249 15.38 -11.85 4.25
CA ILE A 249 15.62 -12.07 5.69
C ILE A 249 15.66 -13.55 6.00
N ALA A 250 16.54 -13.92 6.92
CA ALA A 250 16.68 -15.32 7.37
C ALA A 250 15.66 -15.70 8.45
N THR A 251 15.08 -14.74 9.15
CA THR A 251 14.10 -14.99 10.23
C THR A 251 13.04 -13.89 10.23
N LEU A 252 11.84 -14.23 10.65
CA LEU A 252 10.75 -13.28 10.80
C LEU A 252 11.03 -12.17 11.84
N ALA A 253 11.92 -12.42 12.80
CA ALA A 253 12.33 -11.41 13.77
C ALA A 253 13.12 -10.25 13.15
N ALA A 254 13.78 -10.48 12.01
CA ALA A 254 14.54 -9.45 11.28
C ALA A 254 13.67 -8.60 10.35
N SER A 255 12.36 -8.84 10.28
CA SER A 255 11.46 -8.08 9.42
C SER A 255 11.32 -6.62 9.88
N PRO A 256 11.31 -5.66 8.94
CA PRO A 256 11.00 -4.26 9.24
C PRO A 256 9.62 -4.08 9.89
N LEU A 257 8.70 -5.02 9.68
CA LEU A 257 7.35 -4.96 10.24
C LEU A 257 7.27 -5.42 11.70
N ALA A 258 8.40 -5.86 12.29
CA ALA A 258 8.44 -6.32 13.68
C ALA A 258 8.18 -5.18 14.68
N SER A 259 8.65 -3.97 14.39
CA SER A 259 8.45 -2.80 15.23
C SER A 259 8.45 -1.51 14.43
N GLY A 260 7.72 -0.50 14.90
CA GLY A 260 7.61 0.79 14.22
C GLY A 260 6.51 1.65 14.83
N LYS A 261 6.20 2.73 14.15
CA LYS A 261 5.13 3.69 14.54
C LYS A 261 4.11 3.86 13.42
N VAL A 262 2.86 4.02 13.83
CA VAL A 262 1.76 4.33 12.94
C VAL A 262 1.41 5.81 13.04
N LEU A 263 1.24 6.42 11.87
CA LEU A 263 0.81 7.80 11.69
C LEU A 263 -0.51 7.78 10.91
N GLY A 264 -1.44 8.66 11.27
CA GLY A 264 -2.66 8.91 10.49
C GLY A 264 -2.53 10.15 9.63
N LEU A 265 -3.11 10.13 8.44
CA LEU A 265 -3.18 11.30 7.59
C LEU A 265 -4.27 12.24 8.08
N ARG A 266 -3.89 13.47 8.41
CA ARG A 266 -4.81 14.57 8.68
C ARG A 266 -4.76 15.57 7.55
N LEU A 267 -5.88 15.78 6.87
CA LEU A 267 -6.02 16.83 5.86
C LEU A 267 -6.35 18.17 6.52
N GLY A 268 -5.95 19.25 5.88
CA GLY A 268 -6.34 20.61 6.30
C GLY A 268 -7.84 20.81 6.08
N LEU A 269 -8.46 21.61 6.97
CA LEU A 269 -9.83 22.05 6.81
C LEU A 269 -9.93 23.07 5.70
N ASN A 270 -10.83 22.85 4.77
CA ASN A 270 -11.25 23.85 3.83
C ASN A 270 -12.61 24.42 4.29
N GLY A 271 -12.61 25.64 4.82
CA GLY A 271 -13.83 26.37 5.15
C GLY A 271 -14.55 25.98 6.46
N GLY A 272 -13.99 25.13 7.30
CA GLY A 272 -14.54 24.83 8.64
C GLY A 272 -15.80 23.96 8.66
N ALA A 273 -16.27 23.44 7.53
CA ALA A 273 -17.39 22.49 7.49
C ALA A 273 -16.91 21.09 7.84
N THR A 274 -17.71 20.37 8.64
CA THR A 274 -17.53 18.93 8.86
C THR A 274 -18.02 18.20 7.63
N ASP A 275 -17.10 17.46 6.98
CA ASP A 275 -17.43 16.65 5.82
C ASP A 275 -17.21 15.17 6.16
N PHE A 276 -18.26 14.39 6.06
CA PHE A 276 -18.26 12.97 6.34
C PHE A 276 -18.19 12.16 5.04
N GLY A 277 -17.15 12.41 4.25
CA GLY A 277 -16.73 11.49 3.20
C GLY A 277 -17.33 11.68 1.82
N GLN A 278 -18.17 12.69 1.60
CA GLN A 278 -18.73 13.00 0.29
C GLN A 278 -18.16 14.30 -0.29
N GLY A 279 -17.46 15.06 0.50
CA GLY A 279 -16.81 16.28 0.08
C GLY A 279 -15.32 16.09 -0.16
N THR A 280 -14.72 17.11 -0.71
CA THR A 280 -13.27 17.15 -0.96
C THR A 280 -12.60 17.99 0.09
N GLN A 281 -11.79 17.34 0.94
CA GLN A 281 -10.82 18.03 1.76
C GLN A 281 -9.56 18.23 0.90
N SER A 282 -9.31 19.45 0.48
CA SER A 282 -8.12 19.80 -0.29
C SER A 282 -7.17 20.67 0.50
N GLY A 283 -5.88 20.66 0.16
CA GLY A 283 -4.87 21.47 0.79
C GLY A 283 -3.73 20.66 1.38
N ARG A 284 -3.00 21.26 2.35
CA ARG A 284 -1.87 20.61 3.00
C ARG A 284 -2.35 19.64 4.07
N GLY A 285 -1.83 18.43 4.05
CA GLY A 285 -2.01 17.43 5.10
C GLY A 285 -0.79 17.27 5.98
N ALA A 286 -0.95 16.57 7.09
CA ALA A 286 0.13 16.20 7.98
C ALA A 286 -0.04 14.75 8.44
N TRP A 287 1.07 14.04 8.59
CA TRP A 287 1.12 12.75 9.25
C TRP A 287 1.22 12.94 10.75
N ILE A 288 0.23 12.45 11.49
CA ILE A 288 0.11 12.62 12.94
C ILE A 288 0.32 11.27 13.61
N ALA A 289 1.25 11.21 14.58
CA ALA A 289 1.45 10.00 15.37
C ALA A 289 0.18 9.65 16.14
N ILE A 290 -0.32 8.42 15.96
CA ILE A 290 -1.55 7.93 16.58
C ILE A 290 -1.23 7.22 17.89
N CYS A 291 -0.23 6.38 17.88
CA CYS A 291 0.20 5.59 19.02
C CYS A 291 1.63 6.02 19.37
N ALA A 292 1.75 6.99 20.26
CA ALA A 292 3.04 7.51 20.70
C ALA A 292 3.12 7.36 22.23
N ASP A 293 3.45 6.17 22.70
CA ASP A 293 3.65 5.87 24.12
C ASP A 293 5.13 5.77 24.49
N GLY A 294 6.03 5.98 23.52
CA GLY A 294 7.47 5.86 23.70
C GLY A 294 8.02 4.43 23.60
N SER A 295 7.15 3.42 23.43
CA SER A 295 7.58 2.04 23.21
C SER A 295 8.15 1.80 21.82
N ALA A 296 8.87 0.71 21.62
CA ALA A 296 9.36 0.30 20.29
C ALA A 296 8.22 -0.07 19.34
N THR A 297 7.06 -0.47 19.86
CA THR A 297 5.86 -0.86 19.11
C THR A 297 4.63 -0.16 19.67
N PRO A 298 4.53 1.18 19.56
CA PRO A 298 3.49 1.95 20.22
C PRO A 298 2.07 1.61 19.79
N CYS A 299 1.88 1.00 18.63
CA CYS A 299 0.58 0.57 18.13
C CYS A 299 0.30 -0.93 18.30
N ALA A 300 1.12 -1.65 19.08
CA ALA A 300 0.92 -3.08 19.26
C ALA A 300 -0.52 -3.39 19.75
N ASN A 301 -1.28 -4.09 18.90
CA ASN A 301 -2.69 -4.45 19.16
C ASN A 301 -3.67 -3.27 19.37
N VAL A 302 -3.32 -2.04 19.04
CA VAL A 302 -4.26 -0.91 19.13
C VAL A 302 -5.27 -0.98 18.00
N ALA A 303 -6.55 -0.84 18.33
CA ALA A 303 -7.62 -0.67 17.35
C ALA A 303 -7.54 0.75 16.76
N LEU A 304 -6.97 0.90 15.57
CA LEU A 304 -6.72 2.21 14.95
C LEU A 304 -8.01 2.98 14.67
N ARG A 305 -9.10 2.28 14.36
CA ARG A 305 -10.43 2.89 14.16
C ARG A 305 -10.91 3.67 15.38
N THR A 306 -10.62 3.19 16.58
CA THR A 306 -10.93 3.94 17.82
C THR A 306 -10.08 5.20 17.93
N ALA A 307 -8.85 5.17 17.46
CA ALA A 307 -7.97 6.34 17.43
C ALA A 307 -8.39 7.36 16.37
N GLU A 308 -8.98 6.93 15.26
CA GLU A 308 -9.58 7.82 14.25
C GLU A 308 -10.72 8.64 14.81
N GLN A 309 -11.59 8.00 15.59
CA GLN A 309 -12.77 8.62 16.19
C GLN A 309 -12.42 9.57 17.35
N ALA A 310 -11.23 9.47 17.90
CA ALA A 310 -10.79 10.24 19.06
C ALA A 310 -10.17 11.61 18.71
N ASP A 311 -10.83 12.42 17.90
CA ASP A 311 -10.49 13.85 17.59
C ASP A 311 -9.11 14.11 16.95
N ARG A 312 -8.31 13.12 16.63
CA ARG A 312 -6.93 13.35 16.16
C ARG A 312 -6.80 13.43 14.66
N LEU A 313 -7.65 12.75 13.93
CA LEU A 313 -7.60 12.68 12.46
C LEU A 313 -8.74 13.46 11.82
N LEU A 314 -9.87 13.59 12.50
CA LEU A 314 -11.00 14.39 12.04
C LEU A 314 -10.75 15.89 12.25
N PRO A 315 -11.27 16.72 11.35
CA PRO A 315 -11.20 18.17 11.49
C PRO A 315 -11.81 18.61 12.83
N ALA A 316 -11.12 19.45 13.59
CA ALA A 316 -11.63 20.07 14.79
C ALA A 316 -12.82 20.96 14.46
N GLY A 317 -14.04 20.46 14.53
CA GLY A 317 -15.26 21.20 14.15
C GLY A 317 -16.58 20.57 14.61
N GLY A 318 -16.57 19.40 15.26
CA GLY A 318 -17.79 18.84 15.86
C GLY A 318 -18.18 19.53 17.17
N PRO A 319 -19.51 19.64 17.52
CA PRO A 319 -19.96 20.20 18.77
C PRO A 319 -19.59 19.26 19.93
N GLY A 320 -18.45 19.48 20.55
CA GLY A 320 -17.93 18.67 21.67
C GLY A 320 -16.41 18.73 21.84
N GLY A 321 -15.71 19.44 20.98
CA GLY A 321 -14.26 19.44 20.89
C GLY A 321 -13.52 19.90 22.14
N ARG A 322 -12.75 19.01 22.74
CA ARG A 322 -11.71 19.35 23.73
C ARG A 322 -10.42 19.75 23.06
N SER A 323 -10.46 20.73 22.14
CA SER A 323 -9.31 21.11 21.35
C SER A 323 -8.32 22.10 22.03
N THR A 324 -8.62 22.57 23.24
CA THR A 324 -7.84 23.64 23.89
C THR A 324 -6.48 23.22 24.44
N ARG A 325 -6.28 21.93 24.76
CA ARG A 325 -4.98 21.45 25.30
C ARG A 325 -3.91 21.23 24.23
N PHE A 326 -4.30 20.88 23.00
CA PHE A 326 -3.32 20.57 21.94
C PHE A 326 -2.78 21.84 21.25
N ARG A 327 -3.59 22.90 21.13
CA ARG A 327 -3.12 24.20 20.61
C ARG A 327 -2.03 24.84 21.46
N ARG A 328 -2.07 24.69 22.80
CA ARG A 328 -1.02 25.25 23.68
C ARG A 328 0.34 24.59 23.53
N ARG A 329 0.42 23.27 23.26
CA ARG A 329 1.71 22.59 23.10
C ARG A 329 2.37 22.85 21.76
N GLN A 330 1.62 22.95 20.66
CA GLN A 330 2.19 23.30 19.35
C GLN A 330 2.74 24.74 19.32
N HIS A 331 2.05 25.71 19.93
CA HIS A 331 2.58 27.08 20.01
C HIS A 331 3.80 27.21 20.93
N GLN A 332 3.93 26.39 21.95
CA GLN A 332 5.12 26.38 22.80
C GLN A 332 6.33 25.75 22.09
N GLY A 333 6.17 24.69 21.32
CA GLY A 333 7.25 24.09 20.53
C GLY A 333 7.81 25.04 19.46
N VAL A 334 6.93 25.73 18.73
CA VAL A 334 7.34 26.71 17.71
C VAL A 334 8.01 27.93 18.33
N ARG A 335 7.56 28.42 19.49
CA ARG A 335 8.20 29.56 20.19
C ARG A 335 9.57 29.20 20.78
N GLN A 336 9.79 27.96 21.22
CA GLN A 336 11.12 27.51 21.68
C GLN A 336 12.11 27.37 20.53
N GLN A 337 11.71 26.88 19.37
CA GLN A 337 12.59 26.84 18.20
C GLN A 337 12.94 28.23 17.67
N HIS A 338 12.03 29.19 17.76
CA HIS A 338 12.32 30.59 17.34
C HIS A 338 13.23 31.31 18.32
N ARG A 339 13.18 31.05 19.62
CA ARG A 339 14.08 31.63 20.61
C ARG A 339 15.52 31.10 20.55
N GLN A 340 15.72 29.86 20.10
CA GLN A 340 17.07 29.31 19.95
C GLN A 340 17.78 29.78 18.67
N ARG A 341 17.08 30.37 17.70
CA ARG A 341 17.70 30.93 16.48
C ARG A 341 18.21 32.39 16.61
N VAL A 342 17.88 33.08 17.67
CA VAL A 342 18.22 34.51 17.82
C VAL A 342 19.56 34.75 18.57
N HIS A 343 20.20 33.71 19.12
CA HIS A 343 21.49 33.84 19.80
C HIS A 343 22.55 32.89 19.19
N ARG A 344 23.04 33.24 18.00
CA ARG A 344 24.37 32.84 17.54
C ARG A 344 25.03 34.04 16.84
N PRO A 345 26.18 34.46 17.28
CA PRO A 345 26.92 35.56 16.61
C PRO A 345 27.56 35.04 15.33
N LEU A 346 27.54 35.90 14.33
CA LEU A 346 28.27 35.76 13.07
C LEU A 346 29.78 35.76 13.33
N LEU A 347 30.47 34.71 13.05
CA LEU A 347 31.91 34.71 12.79
C LEU A 347 32.30 33.57 11.84
N GLY A 348 33.03 33.97 10.78
CA GLY A 348 33.96 33.09 10.08
C GLY A 348 33.49 32.55 8.70
N ARG A 349 33.82 33.32 7.64
CA ARG A 349 34.05 32.78 6.29
C ARG A 349 35.27 31.84 6.35
N ASP A 350 35.18 30.67 5.76
CA ASP A 350 36.31 30.12 5.05
C ASP A 350 35.87 29.16 3.94
N HIS A 351 36.52 29.30 2.81
CA HIS A 351 36.39 28.54 1.59
C HIS A 351 36.95 27.14 1.77
N LEU A 352 36.28 26.12 1.26
CA LEU A 352 36.92 24.91 0.80
C LEU A 352 36.17 24.26 -0.37
N HIS A 353 36.83 24.33 -1.55
CA HIS A 353 36.57 23.52 -2.72
C HIS A 353 36.78 22.06 -2.43
N HIS A 354 35.86 21.16 -2.78
CA HIS A 354 36.17 19.78 -3.06
C HIS A 354 35.56 19.30 -4.37
N ARG A 355 36.46 18.92 -5.26
CA ARG A 355 36.24 18.23 -6.55
C ARG A 355 35.69 16.84 -6.31
N TRP A 356 34.71 16.46 -7.10
CA TRP A 356 34.32 15.05 -7.28
C TRP A 356 35.09 14.46 -8.45
N HIS A 357 35.88 13.45 -8.19
CA HIS A 357 36.42 12.55 -9.19
C HIS A 357 35.50 11.31 -9.30
N ARG A 358 35.20 10.96 -10.55
CA ARG A 358 34.56 9.72 -10.97
C ARG A 358 35.51 8.52 -10.76
N ARG A 359 34.96 7.43 -10.31
CA ARG A 359 35.21 6.08 -10.85
C ARG A 359 33.96 5.24 -10.64
#